data_b795a29a71747af7cfe29fe07b61e078
#
_entry.id   b795a29a71747af7cfe29fe07b61e078
#
_cell.length_a   1.000
_cell.length_b   1.000
_cell.length_c   1.000
_cell.angle_alpha   90.00
_cell.angle_beta   90.00
_cell.angle_gamma   90.00
#
_symmetry.space_group_name_H-M   'P 1'
#
loop_
_entity.id
_entity.type
_entity.pdbx_description
1 polymer ?
#
loop_
_entity_poly.entity_id
_entity_poly.type
_entity_poly.pdbx_seq_one_letter_code
_entity_poly.pdbx_strand_id
1 'polypeptide(L)'
;MLLVKRNPGKIVAARIHAYAPERLPPFGKPELRELWRQIADLGIAVQIHLEPRYAPGFEPLIKEFPQTTVIIDHLGRPLQGTPEEHAVVIGWGKLKNTLIKLSAFQPETQYPHRDITPAIRALADAYGPDRMIYGGGFDEKATAESYRAARERARSFISHFSADDQAKVLGGTAARLFRLSS
;
A
#
# COMPACT_ATOMS: atom_id res chain seq x y z
N MET A 1 4.31 -2.33 -20.82
CA MET A 1 5.22 -1.19 -21.03
C MET A 1 4.77 -0.19 -22.11
N LEU A 2 4.22 -0.64 -23.26
CA LEU A 2 3.68 0.25 -24.31
C LEU A 2 2.61 1.23 -23.82
N LEU A 3 1.71 0.80 -22.92
CA LEU A 3 0.65 1.65 -22.37
C LEU A 3 1.19 2.87 -21.61
N VAL A 4 2.23 2.69 -20.80
CA VAL A 4 2.84 3.80 -20.03
C VAL A 4 3.44 4.83 -20.97
N LYS A 5 4.19 4.37 -21.99
CA LYS A 5 4.80 5.24 -22.99
C LYS A 5 3.78 6.01 -23.84
N ARG A 6 2.62 5.38 -24.15
CA ARG A 6 1.52 6.03 -24.90
C ARG A 6 0.65 6.95 -24.07
N ASN A 7 0.73 6.87 -22.75
CA ASN A 7 -0.07 7.66 -21.81
C ASN A 7 0.80 8.30 -20.75
N PRO A 8 1.69 9.24 -21.12
CA PRO A 8 2.64 9.84 -20.18
C PRO A 8 1.89 10.55 -19.05
N GLY A 9 2.31 10.27 -17.81
CA GLY A 9 1.72 10.84 -16.60
C GLY A 9 0.36 10.28 -16.18
N LYS A 10 -0.30 9.45 -17.00
CA LYS A 10 -1.62 8.87 -16.66
C LYS A 10 -1.50 7.52 -15.93
N ILE A 11 -0.40 6.80 -16.11
CA ILE A 11 -0.13 5.53 -15.43
C ILE A 11 1.01 5.77 -14.46
N VAL A 12 0.72 5.67 -13.16
CA VAL A 12 1.64 6.06 -12.09
C VAL A 12 2.19 4.86 -11.32
N ALA A 13 1.62 3.67 -11.50
CA ALA A 13 2.08 2.45 -10.84
C ALA A 13 1.75 1.21 -11.66
N ALA A 14 2.54 0.15 -11.45
CA ALA A 14 2.23 -1.21 -11.91
C ALA A 14 1.98 -2.10 -10.69
N ARG A 15 0.88 -2.88 -10.72
CA ARG A 15 0.45 -3.71 -9.58
C ARG A 15 0.89 -5.15 -9.74
N ILE A 16 1.50 -5.69 -8.69
CA ILE A 16 1.88 -7.10 -8.58
C ILE A 16 1.03 -7.73 -7.48
N HIS A 17 0.45 -8.90 -7.78
CA HIS A 17 -0.36 -9.67 -6.85
C HIS A 17 0.41 -10.84 -6.27
N ALA A 18 0.24 -11.11 -4.97
CA ALA A 18 0.80 -12.27 -4.27
C ALA A 18 -0.15 -12.68 -3.12
N TYR A 19 -1.32 -13.23 -3.44
CA TYR A 19 -2.31 -13.58 -2.42
C TYR A 19 -3.13 -14.86 -2.69
N ALA A 20 -2.89 -15.56 -3.76
CA ALA A 20 -3.48 -16.87 -3.98
C ALA A 20 -2.44 -17.73 -4.69
N PRO A 21 -2.42 -19.05 -4.51
CA PRO A 21 -1.41 -19.90 -5.13
C PRO A 21 -1.25 -19.68 -6.63
N GLU A 22 -2.35 -19.47 -7.35
CA GLU A 22 -2.40 -19.22 -8.80
C GLU A 22 -1.98 -17.80 -9.21
N ARG A 23 -1.80 -16.89 -8.25
CA ARG A 23 -1.41 -15.48 -8.49
C ARG A 23 -0.09 -15.11 -7.83
N LEU A 24 0.78 -16.09 -7.62
CA LEU A 24 2.10 -15.81 -7.06
C LEU A 24 3.06 -15.37 -8.16
N PRO A 25 3.80 -14.28 -7.94
CA PRO A 25 4.88 -13.89 -8.84
C PRO A 25 6.01 -14.92 -8.75
N PRO A 26 6.86 -15.02 -9.78
CA PRO A 26 7.98 -15.95 -9.79
C PRO A 26 9.11 -15.45 -8.86
N PHE A 27 8.90 -15.57 -7.53
CA PHE A 27 9.87 -15.15 -6.54
C PHE A 27 11.25 -15.79 -6.75
N GLY A 28 12.31 -14.99 -6.61
CA GLY A 28 13.69 -15.44 -6.79
C GLY A 28 14.11 -15.68 -8.24
N LYS A 29 13.19 -15.53 -9.21
CA LYS A 29 13.50 -15.74 -10.63
C LYS A 29 13.82 -14.44 -11.36
N PRO A 30 14.62 -14.50 -12.45
CA PRO A 30 15.02 -13.32 -13.23
C PRO A 30 13.84 -12.53 -13.78
N GLU A 31 12.74 -13.19 -14.12
CA GLU A 31 11.56 -12.56 -14.74
C GLU A 31 10.92 -11.52 -13.83
N LEU A 32 10.81 -11.79 -12.52
CA LEU A 32 10.25 -10.82 -11.58
C LEU A 32 11.19 -9.61 -11.40
N ARG A 33 12.50 -9.87 -11.33
CA ARG A 33 13.52 -8.82 -11.24
C ARG A 33 13.51 -7.95 -12.50
N GLU A 34 13.40 -8.57 -13.67
CA GLU A 34 13.34 -7.84 -14.95
C GLU A 34 12.07 -6.98 -15.05
N LEU A 35 10.91 -7.52 -14.63
CA LEU A 35 9.67 -6.73 -14.56
C LEU A 35 9.86 -5.52 -13.65
N TRP A 36 10.48 -5.71 -12.48
CA TRP A 36 10.73 -4.61 -11.52
C TRP A 36 11.66 -3.55 -12.10
N ARG A 37 12.76 -3.99 -12.77
CA ARG A 37 13.68 -3.08 -13.46
C ARG A 37 12.97 -2.23 -14.51
N GLN A 38 12.11 -2.86 -15.33
CA GLN A 38 11.34 -2.13 -16.35
C GLN A 38 10.37 -1.11 -15.74
N ILE A 39 9.78 -1.40 -14.60
CA ILE A 39 8.91 -0.46 -13.87
C ILE A 39 9.76 0.72 -13.35
N ALA A 40 10.93 0.42 -12.79
CA ALA A 40 11.89 1.42 -12.32
C ALA A 40 12.36 2.34 -13.45
N ASP A 41 12.72 1.78 -14.60
CA ASP A 41 13.18 2.53 -15.80
C ASP A 41 12.08 3.47 -16.35
N LEU A 42 10.81 3.12 -16.15
CA LEU A 42 9.67 3.96 -16.51
C LEU A 42 9.37 5.07 -15.51
N GLY A 43 10.05 5.09 -14.35
CA GLY A 43 9.83 6.08 -13.30
C GLY A 43 8.46 6.00 -12.64
N ILE A 44 7.79 4.84 -12.69
CA ILE A 44 6.50 4.61 -12.03
C ILE A 44 6.67 3.73 -10.79
N ALA A 45 5.68 3.76 -9.89
CA ALA A 45 5.74 2.98 -8.66
C ALA A 45 5.43 1.49 -8.90
N VAL A 46 5.99 0.62 -8.06
CA VAL A 46 5.52 -0.76 -7.88
C VAL A 46 4.45 -0.75 -6.79
N GLN A 47 3.26 -1.28 -7.09
CA GLN A 47 2.20 -1.47 -6.12
C GLN A 47 2.08 -2.96 -5.80
N ILE A 48 2.20 -3.33 -4.52
CA ILE A 48 2.18 -4.72 -4.08
C ILE A 48 0.86 -5.01 -3.36
N HIS A 49 0.11 -5.97 -3.87
CA HIS A 49 -1.07 -6.51 -3.24
C HIS A 49 -0.77 -7.94 -2.78
N LEU A 50 -0.52 -8.13 -1.49
CA LEU A 50 0.00 -9.39 -0.96
C LEU A 50 -0.77 -9.87 0.28
N GLU A 51 -0.68 -11.16 0.56
CA GLU A 51 -0.85 -11.69 1.91
C GLU A 51 0.51 -11.65 2.63
N PRO A 52 0.53 -11.41 3.97
CA PRO A 52 1.76 -11.17 4.73
C PRO A 52 2.84 -12.25 4.55
N ARG A 53 2.44 -13.52 4.47
CA ARG A 53 3.36 -14.68 4.29
C ARG A 53 4.24 -14.59 3.04
N TYR A 54 3.84 -13.80 2.03
CA TYR A 54 4.61 -13.62 0.81
C TYR A 54 5.51 -12.37 0.84
N ALA A 55 5.46 -11.59 1.91
CA ALA A 55 6.29 -10.40 2.05
C ALA A 55 7.79 -10.68 1.90
N PRO A 56 8.38 -11.73 2.50
CA PRO A 56 9.80 -12.00 2.37
C PRO A 56 10.29 -12.14 0.92
N GLY A 57 9.42 -12.60 0.01
CA GLY A 57 9.77 -12.75 -1.41
C GLY A 57 9.98 -11.43 -2.16
N PHE A 58 9.44 -10.32 -1.67
CA PHE A 58 9.61 -8.98 -2.28
C PHE A 58 10.79 -8.19 -1.70
N GLU A 59 11.20 -8.48 -0.48
CA GLU A 59 12.19 -7.67 0.24
C GLU A 59 13.53 -7.49 -0.51
N PRO A 60 14.09 -8.53 -1.16
CA PRO A 60 15.31 -8.36 -1.95
C PRO A 60 15.17 -7.30 -3.05
N LEU A 61 14.03 -7.27 -3.76
CA LEU A 61 13.78 -6.32 -4.85
C LEU A 61 13.52 -4.91 -4.31
N ILE A 62 12.82 -4.76 -3.19
CA ILE A 62 12.64 -3.46 -2.54
C ILE A 62 14.00 -2.84 -2.18
N LYS A 63 14.92 -3.65 -1.68
CA LYS A 63 16.28 -3.22 -1.31
C LYS A 63 17.19 -2.97 -2.52
N GLU A 64 17.04 -3.77 -3.57
CA GLU A 64 17.84 -3.65 -4.80
C GLU A 64 17.50 -2.39 -5.60
N PHE A 65 16.22 -1.95 -5.54
CA PHE A 65 15.74 -0.79 -6.28
C PHE A 65 15.32 0.36 -5.34
N PRO A 66 16.25 0.98 -4.57
CA PRO A 66 15.93 1.95 -3.52
C PRO A 66 15.33 3.26 -4.06
N GLN A 67 15.45 3.54 -5.35
CA GLN A 67 14.89 4.72 -6.00
C GLN A 67 13.46 4.49 -6.52
N THR A 68 13.00 3.24 -6.54
CA THR A 68 11.65 2.89 -6.99
C THR A 68 10.68 2.94 -5.81
N THR A 69 9.67 3.76 -5.91
CA THR A 69 8.61 3.82 -4.91
C THR A 69 7.84 2.51 -4.88
N VAL A 70 7.65 1.94 -3.71
CA VAL A 70 6.87 0.71 -3.48
C VAL A 70 5.67 1.03 -2.60
N ILE A 71 4.47 0.81 -3.12
CA ILE A 71 3.21 1.04 -2.42
C ILE A 71 2.65 -0.31 -1.97
N ILE A 72 2.51 -0.49 -0.67
CA ILE A 72 1.92 -1.70 -0.08
C ILE A 72 0.41 -1.50 0.07
N ASP A 73 -0.39 -2.31 -0.62
CA ASP A 73 -1.84 -2.23 -0.56
C ASP A 73 -2.41 -2.74 0.77
N HIS A 74 -3.53 -2.11 1.16
CA HIS A 74 -4.42 -2.63 2.19
C HIS A 74 -3.72 -2.99 3.51
N LEU A 75 -2.83 -2.10 3.98
CA LEU A 75 -2.06 -2.30 5.21
C LEU A 75 -1.17 -3.57 5.20
N GLY A 76 -0.89 -4.14 4.00
CA GLY A 76 -0.27 -5.46 3.91
C GLY A 76 -1.15 -6.61 4.41
N ARG A 77 -2.45 -6.40 4.51
CA ARG A 77 -3.48 -7.40 4.89
C ARG A 77 -3.21 -8.10 6.22
N PRO A 78 -3.10 -7.38 7.34
CA PRO A 78 -2.68 -7.92 8.63
C PRO A 78 -3.58 -9.05 9.17
N LEU A 79 -4.86 -9.10 8.75
CA LEU A 79 -5.80 -10.12 9.19
C LEU A 79 -5.78 -11.40 8.33
N GLN A 80 -5.00 -11.42 7.24
CA GLN A 80 -4.88 -12.58 6.33
C GLN A 80 -3.57 -13.36 6.54
N GLY A 81 -2.89 -13.14 7.66
CA GLY A 81 -1.69 -13.83 8.08
C GLY A 81 -1.55 -13.82 9.58
N THR A 82 -0.38 -14.28 10.07
CA THR A 82 -0.03 -14.17 11.49
C THR A 82 0.62 -12.81 11.80
N PRO A 83 0.65 -12.38 13.07
CA PRO A 83 1.38 -11.18 13.48
C PRO A 83 2.86 -11.21 13.08
N GLU A 84 3.51 -12.37 13.16
CA GLU A 84 4.92 -12.58 12.81
C GLU A 84 5.15 -12.40 11.31
N GLU A 85 4.26 -12.91 10.47
CA GLU A 85 4.31 -12.70 9.02
C GLU A 85 4.11 -11.21 8.68
N HIS A 86 3.15 -10.54 9.35
CA HIS A 86 2.89 -9.12 9.12
C HIS A 86 4.01 -8.22 9.66
N ALA A 87 4.79 -8.67 10.66
CA ALA A 87 5.94 -7.93 11.18
C ALA A 87 6.98 -7.61 10.10
N VAL A 88 7.09 -8.44 9.05
CA VAL A 88 7.94 -8.15 7.88
C VAL A 88 7.49 -6.86 7.18
N VAL A 89 6.17 -6.72 6.95
CA VAL A 89 5.60 -5.51 6.33
C VAL A 89 5.82 -4.28 7.20
N ILE A 90 5.65 -4.39 8.51
CA ILE A 90 5.96 -3.32 9.47
C ILE A 90 7.44 -2.96 9.39
N GLY A 91 8.32 -3.97 9.33
CA GLY A 91 9.78 -3.79 9.21
C GLY A 91 10.22 -3.02 7.96
N TRP A 92 9.45 -3.10 6.87
CA TRP A 92 9.71 -2.31 5.65
C TRP A 92 9.55 -0.80 5.86
N GLY A 93 8.92 -0.36 6.95
CA GLY A 93 8.94 1.04 7.35
C GLY A 93 10.35 1.64 7.51
N LYS A 94 11.40 0.81 7.68
CA LYS A 94 12.80 1.23 7.66
C LYS A 94 13.34 1.52 6.26
N LEU A 95 12.67 1.04 5.21
CA LEU A 95 13.06 1.24 3.82
C LEU A 95 12.39 2.52 3.28
N LYS A 96 13.19 3.54 2.96
CA LYS A 96 12.68 4.89 2.63
C LYS A 96 11.82 4.94 1.37
N ASN A 97 11.94 3.95 0.49
CA ASN A 97 11.20 3.84 -0.76
C ASN A 97 9.85 3.13 -0.62
N THR A 98 9.42 2.75 0.59
CA THR A 98 8.14 2.09 0.84
C THR A 98 7.09 3.04 1.39
N LEU A 99 5.85 2.88 0.92
CA LEU A 99 4.65 3.53 1.44
C LEU A 99 3.58 2.50 1.76
N ILE A 100 2.78 2.77 2.77
CA ILE A 100 1.66 1.91 3.16
C ILE A 100 0.32 2.55 2.82
N LYS A 101 -0.60 1.77 2.25
CA LYS A 101 -1.93 2.24 1.86
C LYS A 101 -2.94 1.90 2.95
N LEU A 102 -3.46 2.94 3.57
CA LEU A 102 -4.55 2.88 4.57
C LEU A 102 -5.88 2.67 3.82
N SER A 103 -6.28 1.41 3.66
CA SER A 103 -7.46 1.04 2.87
C SER A 103 -7.95 -0.37 3.18
N ALA A 104 -9.11 -0.73 2.65
CA ALA A 104 -9.75 -2.04 2.80
C ALA A 104 -9.89 -2.50 4.25
N PHE A 105 -10.45 -1.61 5.06
CA PHE A 105 -10.86 -1.96 6.42
C PHE A 105 -12.00 -2.98 6.33
N GLN A 106 -11.67 -4.24 6.55
CA GLN A 106 -12.67 -5.29 6.53
C GLN A 106 -13.78 -4.98 7.56
N PRO A 107 -15.05 -5.20 7.22
CA PRO A 107 -16.13 -5.06 8.20
C PRO A 107 -15.86 -5.98 9.40
N GLU A 108 -16.21 -5.54 10.58
CA GLU A 108 -16.12 -6.35 11.81
C GLU A 108 -16.79 -7.70 11.68
N THR A 109 -17.83 -7.78 10.84
CA THR A 109 -18.55 -9.01 10.54
C THR A 109 -17.70 -10.08 9.85
N GLN A 110 -16.64 -9.69 9.11
CA GLN A 110 -15.77 -10.64 8.42
C GLN A 110 -14.65 -11.18 9.32
N TYR A 111 -14.24 -10.40 10.33
CA TYR A 111 -13.21 -10.78 11.30
C TYR A 111 -13.62 -10.31 12.71
N PRO A 112 -14.74 -10.82 13.27
CA PRO A 112 -15.36 -10.28 14.47
C PRO A 112 -14.50 -10.37 15.74
N HIS A 113 -13.42 -11.16 15.69
CA HIS A 113 -12.52 -11.38 16.83
C HIS A 113 -11.14 -10.75 16.67
N ARG A 114 -10.92 -9.95 15.60
CA ARG A 114 -9.62 -9.36 15.31
C ARG A 114 -9.73 -7.85 15.16
N ASP A 115 -9.30 -7.13 16.16
CA ASP A 115 -9.12 -5.69 16.10
C ASP A 115 -7.91 -5.34 15.21
N ILE A 116 -8.14 -4.57 14.15
CA ILE A 116 -7.11 -4.09 13.23
C ILE A 116 -6.32 -2.90 13.80
N THR A 117 -6.82 -2.24 14.85
CA THR A 117 -6.24 -1.01 15.39
C THR A 117 -4.78 -1.15 15.81
N PRO A 118 -4.35 -2.24 16.50
CA PRO A 118 -2.94 -2.41 16.86
C PRO A 118 -2.02 -2.48 15.63
N ALA A 119 -2.45 -3.16 14.56
CA ALA A 119 -1.68 -3.26 13.33
C ALA A 119 -1.55 -1.90 12.63
N ILE A 120 -2.63 -1.12 12.59
CA ILE A 120 -2.60 0.24 12.01
C ILE A 120 -1.68 1.15 12.84
N ARG A 121 -1.72 1.06 14.16
CA ARG A 121 -0.83 1.83 15.04
C ARG A 121 0.63 1.50 14.77
N ALA A 122 0.99 0.21 14.74
CA ALA A 122 2.35 -0.23 14.46
C ALA A 122 2.85 0.22 13.09
N LEU A 123 1.99 0.19 12.06
CA LEU A 123 2.30 0.70 10.73
C LEU A 123 2.46 2.23 10.73
N ALA A 124 1.60 2.96 11.46
CA ALA A 124 1.69 4.41 11.59
C ALA A 124 3.01 4.83 12.25
N ASP A 125 3.43 4.13 13.29
CA ASP A 125 4.71 4.36 13.98
C ASP A 125 5.91 4.05 13.06
N ALA A 126 5.82 3.00 12.24
CA ALA A 126 6.92 2.55 11.37
C ALA A 126 7.09 3.42 10.11
N TYR A 127 5.97 3.83 9.49
CA TYR A 127 6.00 4.57 8.21
C TYR A 127 5.90 6.08 8.39
N GLY A 128 5.22 6.54 9.42
CA GLY A 128 4.90 7.95 9.62
C GLY A 128 3.91 8.51 8.59
N PRO A 129 3.37 9.71 8.83
CA PRO A 129 2.31 10.30 8.00
C PRO A 129 2.76 10.62 6.57
N ASP A 130 4.04 10.89 6.35
CA ASP A 130 4.59 11.20 5.02
C ASP A 130 4.70 9.99 4.09
N ARG A 131 4.56 8.77 4.63
CA ARG A 131 4.63 7.51 3.88
C ARG A 131 3.37 6.64 4.06
N MET A 132 2.28 7.26 4.50
CA MET A 132 0.94 6.68 4.49
C MET A 132 0.07 7.37 3.47
N ILE A 133 -0.73 6.61 2.72
CA ILE A 133 -1.71 7.15 1.77
C ILE A 133 -3.07 6.49 1.98
N TYR A 134 -4.13 7.30 2.01
CA TYR A 134 -5.49 6.79 2.06
C TYR A 134 -5.95 6.31 0.68
N GLY A 135 -6.67 5.20 0.64
CA GLY A 135 -7.34 4.71 -0.54
C GLY A 135 -8.74 4.20 -0.20
N GLY A 136 -9.77 4.80 -0.79
CA GLY A 136 -11.16 4.54 -0.41
C GLY A 136 -11.67 3.15 -0.77
N GLY A 137 -11.16 2.54 -1.85
CA GLY A 137 -11.63 1.22 -2.30
C GLY A 137 -13.09 1.24 -2.80
N PHE A 138 -13.50 2.35 -3.42
CA PHE A 138 -14.87 2.56 -3.90
C PHE A 138 -15.14 1.79 -5.20
N ASP A 139 -16.36 1.32 -5.35
CA ASP A 139 -16.92 0.70 -6.54
C ASP A 139 -18.12 1.52 -7.08
N GLU A 140 -18.82 0.96 -8.05
CA GLU A 140 -19.99 1.60 -8.67
C GLU A 140 -21.19 1.80 -7.74
N LYS A 141 -21.17 1.18 -6.55
CA LYS A 141 -22.24 1.31 -5.54
C LYS A 141 -21.92 2.39 -4.51
N ALA A 142 -20.76 3.02 -4.62
CA ALA A 142 -20.36 4.05 -3.69
C ALA A 142 -21.27 5.28 -3.76
N THR A 143 -21.71 5.74 -2.59
CA THR A 143 -22.48 6.97 -2.41
C THR A 143 -21.65 8.03 -1.73
N ALA A 144 -22.10 9.28 -1.77
CA ALA A 144 -21.46 10.37 -1.03
C ALA A 144 -21.41 10.09 0.49
N GLU A 145 -22.41 9.39 1.01
CA GLU A 145 -22.49 9.01 2.42
C GLU A 145 -21.46 7.91 2.74
N SER A 146 -21.42 6.81 1.95
CA SER A 146 -20.46 5.74 2.14
C SER A 146 -19.00 6.24 2.00
N TYR A 147 -18.77 7.20 1.09
CA TYR A 147 -17.48 7.85 0.94
C TYR A 147 -17.07 8.61 2.21
N ARG A 148 -17.97 9.44 2.76
CA ARG A 148 -17.67 10.19 3.99
C ARG A 148 -17.44 9.24 5.16
N ALA A 149 -18.31 8.24 5.34
CA ALA A 149 -18.17 7.25 6.41
C ALA A 149 -16.82 6.51 6.34
N ALA A 150 -16.42 6.04 5.16
CA ALA A 150 -15.13 5.36 4.98
C ALA A 150 -13.94 6.30 5.29
N ARG A 151 -14.04 7.57 4.87
CA ARG A 151 -12.99 8.56 5.14
C ARG A 151 -12.90 8.91 6.63
N GLU A 152 -14.03 9.08 7.32
CA GLU A 152 -14.04 9.34 8.76
C GLU A 152 -13.55 8.11 9.55
N ARG A 153 -13.90 6.91 9.13
CA ARG A 153 -13.34 5.69 9.72
C ARG A 153 -11.81 5.65 9.55
N ALA A 154 -11.29 5.96 8.38
CA ALA A 154 -9.84 6.06 8.18
C ALA A 154 -9.21 7.11 9.10
N ARG A 155 -9.85 8.28 9.25
CA ARG A 155 -9.42 9.35 10.16
C ARG A 155 -9.36 8.87 11.60
N SER A 156 -10.35 8.13 12.09
CA SER A 156 -10.39 7.63 13.46
C SER A 156 -9.19 6.76 13.81
N PHE A 157 -8.71 5.93 12.87
CA PHE A 157 -7.53 5.08 13.07
C PHE A 157 -6.23 5.87 13.25
N ILE A 158 -6.16 7.07 12.68
CA ILE A 158 -4.98 7.94 12.73
C ILE A 158 -5.21 9.20 13.59
N SER A 159 -6.20 9.15 14.49
CA SER A 159 -6.57 10.28 15.37
C SER A 159 -5.46 10.73 16.32
N HIS A 160 -4.44 9.91 16.53
CA HIS A 160 -3.25 10.23 17.32
C HIS A 160 -2.24 11.13 16.57
N PHE A 161 -2.37 11.27 15.26
CA PHE A 161 -1.60 12.23 14.49
C PHE A 161 -2.14 13.65 14.62
N SER A 162 -1.29 14.65 14.43
CA SER A 162 -1.71 16.04 14.32
C SER A 162 -2.71 16.24 13.16
N ALA A 163 -3.47 17.33 13.17
CA ALA A 163 -4.40 17.65 12.09
C ALA A 163 -3.69 17.71 10.72
N ASP A 164 -2.48 18.28 10.68
CA ASP A 164 -1.68 18.40 9.46
C ASP A 164 -1.22 17.02 8.98
N ASP A 165 -0.81 16.14 9.89
CA ASP A 165 -0.38 14.78 9.53
C ASP A 165 -1.56 13.91 9.07
N GLN A 166 -2.74 14.07 9.69
CA GLN A 166 -3.98 13.45 9.19
C GLN A 166 -4.29 13.93 7.77
N ALA A 167 -4.14 15.23 7.47
CA ALA A 167 -4.36 15.76 6.13
C ALA A 167 -3.37 15.18 5.10
N LYS A 168 -2.10 14.99 5.48
CA LYS A 168 -1.13 14.28 4.62
C LYS A 168 -1.62 12.88 4.27
N VAL A 169 -1.95 12.05 5.26
CA VAL A 169 -2.40 10.67 5.04
C VAL A 169 -3.69 10.63 4.21
N LEU A 170 -4.65 11.51 4.49
CA LEU A 170 -5.97 11.51 3.85
C LEU A 170 -6.01 12.11 2.44
N GLY A 171 -4.87 12.55 1.90
CA GLY A 171 -4.80 13.06 0.54
C GLY A 171 -3.46 13.71 0.17
N GLY A 172 -2.85 14.49 1.05
CA GLY A 172 -1.67 15.28 0.73
C GLY A 172 -0.47 14.45 0.23
N THR A 173 -0.20 13.31 0.88
CA THR A 173 0.89 12.41 0.46
C THR A 173 0.62 11.82 -0.93
N ALA A 174 -0.61 11.40 -1.23
CA ALA A 174 -0.97 10.89 -2.55
C ALA A 174 -0.90 12.00 -3.62
N ALA A 175 -1.38 13.20 -3.32
CA ALA A 175 -1.30 14.35 -4.23
C ALA A 175 0.15 14.67 -4.60
N ARG A 176 1.05 14.72 -3.61
CA ARG A 176 2.48 14.93 -3.83
C ARG A 176 3.10 13.79 -4.65
N LEU A 177 2.82 12.53 -4.29
CA LEU A 177 3.40 11.35 -4.92
C LEU A 177 3.02 11.25 -6.40
N PHE A 178 1.74 11.46 -6.69
CA PHE A 178 1.18 11.31 -8.03
C PHE A 178 1.11 12.63 -8.81
N ARG A 179 1.65 13.73 -8.25
CA ARG A 179 1.66 15.06 -8.86
C ARG A 179 0.27 15.50 -9.31
N LEU A 180 -0.74 15.26 -8.44
CA LEU A 180 -2.09 15.70 -8.71
C LEU A 180 -2.18 17.20 -8.51
N SER A 181 -2.66 17.92 -9.53
CA SER A 181 -3.02 19.35 -9.38
C SER A 181 -4.25 19.47 -8.48
N SER A 182 -4.18 20.36 -7.50
CA SER A 182 -5.33 20.80 -6.72
C SER A 182 -6.28 21.65 -7.57
#